data_398faf6c967438c30ac133ce66026c3b
#
_entry.id   398faf6c967438c30ac133ce66026c3b
#
_cell.length_a   1.000
_cell.length_b   1.000
_cell.length_c   1.000
_cell.angle_alpha   90.00
_cell.angle_beta   90.00
_cell.angle_gamma   90.00
#
_symmetry.space_group_name_H-M   'P 1'
#
loop_
_entity.id
_entity.type
_entity.pdbx_description
1 polymer ?
#
loop_
_entity_poly.entity_id
_entity_poly.type
_entity_poly.pdbx_seq_one_letter_code
_entity_poly.pdbx_strand_id
1 'polypeptide(L)'
;MAYEKLEQLYEGKAKKVFATSDPNVVIVSYKDDATAFNGLKKGTITGKGAINNRMTNNLMRRLEEKGVPTHYVEELSDRETAVKKVSIVPLEVIIRNISAGSFAKRFGVEEGIVFDAPTIEFSYKNDDLGDPLMNSYHALALKLATQEEIDLIKKYAFAVNDLLRGFMKKIGIDLVDFKLEFGKTSDGTIVLADEISPDTCRLWDEQTHEKLDKDRFRRDMGGAEEAYEEVMRRLMGDQ
;
A
#
# COMPACT_ATOMS: atom_id res chain seq x y z
N MET A 1 21.70 3.02 -15.69
CA MET A 1 22.76 3.58 -14.82
C MET A 1 22.45 3.13 -13.41
N ALA A 2 23.39 2.57 -12.67
CA ALA A 2 23.15 2.19 -11.29
C ALA A 2 23.06 3.46 -10.43
N TYR A 3 21.97 3.64 -9.70
CA TYR A 3 21.83 4.74 -8.74
C TYR A 3 22.77 4.48 -7.54
N GLU A 4 23.72 5.39 -7.31
CA GLU A 4 24.57 5.32 -6.14
C GLU A 4 23.76 5.66 -4.90
N LYS A 5 23.77 4.77 -3.90
CA LYS A 5 23.09 4.94 -2.62
C LYS A 5 23.92 5.84 -1.72
N LEU A 6 23.33 6.94 -1.27
CA LEU A 6 23.96 7.93 -0.42
C LEU A 6 23.39 7.88 1.02
N GLU A 7 23.33 9.02 1.71
CA GLU A 7 22.88 9.10 3.10
C GLU A 7 21.43 8.69 3.29
N GLN A 8 21.13 8.18 4.48
CA GLN A 8 19.74 7.88 4.89
C GLN A 8 18.99 9.17 5.16
N LEU A 9 17.87 9.36 4.45
CA LEU A 9 16.99 10.52 4.61
C LEU A 9 15.93 10.31 5.68
N TYR A 10 15.42 9.09 5.78
CA TYR A 10 14.27 8.78 6.64
C TYR A 10 14.27 7.29 7.01
N GLU A 11 13.75 6.99 8.20
CA GLU A 11 13.41 5.64 8.62
C GLU A 11 12.00 5.61 9.21
N GLY A 12 11.14 4.83 8.58
CA GLY A 12 9.78 4.55 9.05
C GLY A 12 9.66 3.20 9.75
N LYS A 13 8.42 2.80 10.01
CA LYS A 13 8.07 1.55 10.68
C LYS A 13 8.55 0.32 9.90
N ALA A 14 8.44 0.35 8.57
CA ALA A 14 8.72 -0.80 7.69
C ALA A 14 9.81 -0.55 6.62
N LYS A 15 10.28 0.68 6.48
CA LYS A 15 11.18 1.10 5.38
C LYS A 15 12.22 2.11 5.83
N LYS A 16 13.36 2.09 5.14
CA LYS A 16 14.36 3.15 5.14
C LYS A 16 14.40 3.79 3.76
N VAL A 17 14.65 5.09 3.70
CA VAL A 17 14.76 5.84 2.46
C VAL A 17 16.14 6.50 2.40
N PHE A 18 16.80 6.34 1.27
CA PHE A 18 18.15 6.86 1.03
C PHE A 18 18.17 7.81 -0.15
N ALA A 19 18.97 8.87 -0.06
CA ALA A 19 19.32 9.69 -1.20
C ALA A 19 20.09 8.88 -2.25
N THR A 20 20.07 9.37 -3.49
CA THR A 20 20.92 8.83 -4.57
C THR A 20 21.69 9.95 -5.27
N SER A 21 22.56 9.57 -6.18
CA SER A 21 23.26 10.52 -7.07
C SER A 21 22.31 11.31 -7.99
N ASP A 22 21.06 10.87 -8.15
CA ASP A 22 20.01 11.62 -8.86
C ASP A 22 19.09 12.29 -7.83
N PRO A 23 18.97 13.64 -7.80
CA PRO A 23 18.15 14.34 -6.83
C PRO A 23 16.64 14.06 -6.93
N ASN A 24 16.20 13.49 -8.05
CA ASN A 24 14.79 13.12 -8.29
C ASN A 24 14.48 11.64 -7.99
N VAL A 25 15.48 10.87 -7.54
CA VAL A 25 15.35 9.44 -7.25
C VAL A 25 15.84 9.15 -5.85
N VAL A 26 15.14 8.30 -5.13
CA VAL A 26 15.53 7.77 -3.83
C VAL A 26 15.52 6.24 -3.86
N ILE A 27 16.24 5.61 -2.94
CA ILE A 27 16.18 4.17 -2.73
C ILE A 27 15.34 3.88 -1.49
N VAL A 28 14.34 3.03 -1.66
CA VAL A 28 13.54 2.49 -0.57
C VAL A 28 14.07 1.10 -0.23
N SER A 29 14.41 0.88 1.04
CA SER A 29 14.87 -0.39 1.59
C SER A 29 13.83 -0.93 2.56
N TYR A 30 13.29 -2.12 2.30
CA TYR A 30 12.22 -2.73 3.08
C TYR A 30 12.76 -3.53 4.25
N LYS A 31 12.12 -3.37 5.42
CA LYS A 31 12.45 -4.04 6.67
C LYS A 31 11.47 -5.21 6.92
N ASP A 32 11.89 -6.13 7.78
CA ASP A 32 11.02 -7.22 8.28
C ASP A 32 10.22 -6.80 9.52
N ASP A 33 10.45 -5.59 10.03
CA ASP A 33 9.71 -5.04 11.16
C ASP A 33 8.21 -4.96 10.85
N ALA A 34 7.39 -5.44 11.77
CA ALA A 34 5.95 -5.37 11.70
C ALA A 34 5.40 -4.60 12.89
N THR A 35 4.50 -3.66 12.63
CA THR A 35 3.80 -2.90 13.68
C THR A 35 2.30 -2.92 13.43
N ALA A 36 1.51 -2.89 14.51
CA ALA A 36 0.07 -2.74 14.45
C ALA A 36 -0.42 -1.79 15.56
N PHE A 37 -1.65 -1.28 15.41
CA PHE A 37 -2.31 -0.42 16.40
C PHE A 37 -1.44 0.81 16.77
N ASN A 38 -1.02 1.59 15.76
CA ASN A 38 -0.17 2.76 15.92
C ASN A 38 1.15 2.48 16.69
N GLY A 39 1.76 1.30 16.41
CA GLY A 39 3.03 0.92 17.02
C GLY A 39 2.93 0.34 18.43
N LEU A 40 1.72 0.14 18.98
CA LEU A 40 1.52 -0.53 20.25
C LEU A 40 1.91 -2.01 20.19
N LYS A 41 1.70 -2.66 19.04
CA LYS A 41 2.17 -4.01 18.78
C LYS A 41 3.37 -3.96 17.84
N LYS A 42 4.47 -4.59 18.23
CA LYS A 42 5.71 -4.66 17.48
C LYS A 42 6.17 -6.11 17.39
N GLY A 43 6.78 -6.46 16.27
CA GLY A 43 7.35 -7.78 16.03
C GLY A 43 8.09 -7.82 14.71
N THR A 44 8.40 -9.02 14.27
CA THR A 44 9.09 -9.29 13.00
C THR A 44 8.30 -10.35 12.25
N ILE A 45 8.15 -10.17 10.94
CA ILE A 45 7.68 -11.21 10.01
C ILE A 45 8.85 -11.46 9.07
N THR A 46 9.53 -12.60 9.25
CA THR A 46 10.74 -12.93 8.51
C THR A 46 10.47 -13.00 7.01
N GLY A 47 11.32 -12.33 6.22
CA GLY A 47 11.17 -12.28 4.77
C GLY A 47 10.16 -11.27 4.24
N LYS A 48 9.37 -10.64 5.13
CA LYS A 48 8.34 -9.66 4.75
C LYS A 48 8.89 -8.55 3.85
N GLY A 49 10.07 -8.02 4.17
CA GLY A 49 10.66 -6.92 3.41
C GLY A 49 10.91 -7.28 1.96
N ALA A 50 11.46 -8.46 1.68
CA ALA A 50 11.68 -8.93 0.32
C ALA A 50 10.36 -9.17 -0.43
N ILE A 51 9.39 -9.79 0.22
CA ILE A 51 8.08 -10.06 -0.37
C ILE A 51 7.37 -8.75 -0.71
N ASN A 52 7.31 -7.81 0.23
CA ASN A 52 6.63 -6.52 0.04
C ASN A 52 7.29 -5.70 -1.09
N ASN A 53 8.63 -5.67 -1.14
CA ASN A 53 9.35 -5.00 -2.21
C ASN A 53 9.01 -5.58 -3.59
N ARG A 54 9.17 -6.88 -3.76
CA ARG A 54 8.96 -7.53 -5.06
C ARG A 54 7.50 -7.53 -5.49
N MET A 55 6.57 -7.73 -4.56
CA MET A 55 5.14 -7.66 -4.84
C MET A 55 4.74 -6.25 -5.29
N THR A 56 5.19 -5.22 -4.56
CA THR A 56 4.95 -3.81 -4.91
C THR A 56 5.48 -3.51 -6.31
N ASN A 57 6.70 -3.89 -6.62
CA ASN A 57 7.31 -3.66 -7.94
C ASN A 57 6.56 -4.35 -9.06
N ASN A 58 6.15 -5.61 -8.87
CA ASN A 58 5.38 -6.36 -9.85
C ASN A 58 4.04 -5.67 -10.13
N LEU A 59 3.31 -5.29 -9.09
CA LEU A 59 2.00 -4.66 -9.23
C LEU A 59 2.11 -3.24 -9.80
N MET A 60 3.07 -2.43 -9.37
CA MET A 60 3.25 -1.07 -9.90
C MET A 60 3.59 -1.08 -11.39
N ARG A 61 4.45 -1.99 -11.85
CA ARG A 61 4.73 -2.13 -13.29
C ARG A 61 3.47 -2.48 -14.09
N ARG A 62 2.68 -3.45 -13.60
CA ARG A 62 1.40 -3.81 -14.25
C ARG A 62 0.40 -2.64 -14.26
N LEU A 63 0.38 -1.81 -13.23
CA LEU A 63 -0.46 -0.62 -13.15
C LEU A 63 0.00 0.45 -14.16
N GLU A 64 1.31 0.67 -14.30
CA GLU A 64 1.86 1.61 -15.30
C GLU A 64 1.52 1.19 -16.73
N GLU A 65 1.59 -0.10 -17.05
CA GLU A 65 1.16 -0.65 -18.34
C GLU A 65 -0.34 -0.36 -18.65
N LYS A 66 -1.13 -0.12 -17.61
CA LYS A 66 -2.56 0.21 -17.71
C LYS A 66 -2.85 1.71 -17.54
N GLY A 67 -1.80 2.55 -17.52
CA GLY A 67 -1.92 4.01 -17.50
C GLY A 67 -2.07 4.63 -16.13
N VAL A 68 -1.80 3.90 -15.03
CA VAL A 68 -1.72 4.47 -13.68
C VAL A 68 -0.26 4.82 -13.39
N PRO A 69 0.10 6.11 -13.25
CA PRO A 69 1.47 6.50 -12.98
C PRO A 69 1.87 6.11 -11.56
N THR A 70 3.07 5.57 -11.39
CA THR A 70 3.63 5.18 -10.10
C THR A 70 4.99 5.81 -9.85
N HIS A 71 5.50 5.68 -8.65
CA HIS A 71 6.86 6.13 -8.31
C HIS A 71 7.95 5.10 -8.68
N TYR A 72 7.58 3.91 -9.14
CA TYR A 72 8.54 2.87 -9.49
C TYR A 72 9.53 3.33 -10.56
N VAL A 73 10.81 3.01 -10.39
CA VAL A 73 11.86 3.24 -11.38
C VAL A 73 12.56 1.94 -11.71
N GLU A 74 13.20 1.28 -10.73
CA GLU A 74 14.00 0.07 -10.96
C GLU A 74 14.14 -0.75 -9.68
N GLU A 75 13.94 -2.06 -9.76
CA GLU A 75 14.26 -3.00 -8.67
C GLU A 75 15.78 -3.20 -8.61
N LEU A 76 16.40 -2.89 -7.47
CA LEU A 76 17.85 -2.98 -7.29
C LEU A 76 18.27 -4.29 -6.63
N SER A 77 17.45 -4.82 -5.74
CA SER A 77 17.62 -6.10 -5.05
C SER A 77 16.29 -6.64 -4.60
N ASP A 78 16.28 -7.77 -3.92
CA ASP A 78 15.07 -8.33 -3.31
C ASP A 78 14.40 -7.39 -2.28
N ARG A 79 15.18 -6.48 -1.67
CA ARG A 79 14.72 -5.56 -0.60
C ARG A 79 14.76 -4.08 -0.98
N GLU A 80 15.38 -3.73 -2.09
CA GLU A 80 15.62 -2.33 -2.45
C GLU A 80 15.13 -2.00 -3.84
N THR A 81 14.48 -0.84 -3.95
CA THR A 81 13.94 -0.30 -5.20
C THR A 81 14.28 1.17 -5.30
N ALA A 82 14.77 1.59 -6.47
CA ALA A 82 14.85 2.99 -6.85
C ALA A 82 13.45 3.46 -7.22
N VAL A 83 13.02 4.56 -6.62
CA VAL A 83 11.71 5.18 -6.86
C VAL A 83 11.85 6.67 -7.10
N LYS A 84 10.91 7.28 -7.80
CA LYS A 84 10.83 8.73 -7.95
C LYS A 84 10.72 9.36 -6.56
N LYS A 85 11.52 10.39 -6.30
CA LYS A 85 11.38 11.20 -5.10
C LYS A 85 10.10 12.00 -5.18
N VAL A 86 9.25 11.85 -4.20
CA VAL A 86 7.95 12.53 -4.15
C VAL A 86 7.74 13.24 -2.82
N SER A 87 6.94 14.30 -2.86
CA SER A 87 6.33 14.87 -1.67
C SER A 87 4.99 14.19 -1.44
N ILE A 88 4.86 13.42 -0.37
CA ILE A 88 3.64 12.68 -0.08
C ILE A 88 2.48 13.65 0.15
N VAL A 89 1.37 13.42 -0.54
CA VAL A 89 0.09 14.04 -0.21
C VAL A 89 -0.36 13.43 1.14
N PRO A 90 -0.58 14.22 2.19
CA PRO A 90 -0.75 13.68 3.54
C PRO A 90 -2.14 13.07 3.77
N LEU A 91 -2.57 12.22 2.84
CA LEU A 91 -3.81 11.46 2.86
C LEU A 91 -3.51 9.98 2.67
N GLU A 92 -3.99 9.15 3.58
CA GLU A 92 -4.17 7.74 3.31
C GLU A 92 -5.49 7.56 2.56
N VAL A 93 -5.45 6.81 1.46
CA VAL A 93 -6.62 6.56 0.60
C VAL A 93 -7.00 5.09 0.73
N ILE A 94 -8.19 4.81 1.24
CA ILE A 94 -8.63 3.46 1.55
C ILE A 94 -9.81 3.11 0.66
N ILE A 95 -9.66 2.03 -0.12
CA ILE A 95 -10.73 1.45 -0.94
C ILE A 95 -11.16 0.13 -0.29
N ARG A 96 -12.47 -0.08 -0.19
CA ARG A 96 -13.02 -1.33 0.36
C ARG A 96 -14.04 -1.93 -0.59
N ASN A 97 -13.87 -3.22 -0.83
CA ASN A 97 -14.78 -4.06 -1.63
C ASN A 97 -15.62 -4.99 -0.75
N ILE A 98 -15.10 -5.35 0.42
CA ILE A 98 -15.69 -6.28 1.37
C ILE A 98 -15.53 -5.68 2.77
N SER A 99 -16.53 -5.85 3.64
CA SER A 99 -16.46 -5.36 5.01
C SER A 99 -15.40 -6.11 5.82
N ALA A 100 -14.49 -5.37 6.46
CA ALA A 100 -13.48 -5.93 7.33
C ALA A 100 -12.90 -4.86 8.28
N GLY A 101 -12.20 -5.30 9.31
CA GLY A 101 -11.39 -4.47 10.17
C GLY A 101 -12.11 -3.26 10.76
N SER A 102 -11.54 -2.07 10.61
CA SER A 102 -12.09 -0.85 11.20
C SER A 102 -13.45 -0.45 10.60
N PHE A 103 -13.75 -0.80 9.35
CA PHE A 103 -15.07 -0.57 8.76
C PHE A 103 -16.15 -1.38 9.48
N ALA A 104 -15.94 -2.69 9.58
CA ALA A 104 -16.90 -3.58 10.26
C ALA A 104 -17.14 -3.15 11.72
N LYS A 105 -16.05 -2.83 12.44
CA LYS A 105 -16.13 -2.35 13.83
C LYS A 105 -16.87 -1.02 13.95
N ARG A 106 -16.57 -0.05 13.08
CA ARG A 106 -17.13 1.31 13.13
C ARG A 106 -18.61 1.36 12.82
N PHE A 107 -19.07 0.53 11.89
CA PHE A 107 -20.47 0.49 11.46
C PHE A 107 -21.27 -0.63 12.13
N GLY A 108 -20.66 -1.46 12.98
CA GLY A 108 -21.34 -2.54 13.70
C GLY A 108 -21.88 -3.62 12.78
N VAL A 109 -21.17 -3.90 11.67
CA VAL A 109 -21.54 -4.94 10.70
C VAL A 109 -20.55 -6.10 10.75
N GLU A 110 -20.99 -7.26 10.29
CA GLU A 110 -20.11 -8.44 10.17
C GLU A 110 -19.01 -8.23 9.12
N GLU A 111 -17.88 -8.92 9.29
CA GLU A 111 -16.88 -9.03 8.22
C GLU A 111 -17.39 -9.98 7.13
N GLY A 112 -16.99 -9.71 5.89
CA GLY A 112 -17.29 -10.57 4.74
C GLY A 112 -18.49 -10.12 3.90
N ILE A 113 -19.14 -9.01 4.23
CA ILE A 113 -20.19 -8.43 3.38
C ILE A 113 -19.54 -7.85 2.12
N VAL A 114 -19.87 -8.42 0.96
CA VAL A 114 -19.44 -7.91 -0.34
C VAL A 114 -20.28 -6.71 -0.71
N PHE A 115 -19.64 -5.60 -1.06
CA PHE A 115 -20.31 -4.38 -1.45
C PHE A 115 -20.72 -4.39 -2.92
N ASP A 116 -21.87 -3.84 -3.24
CA ASP A 116 -22.33 -3.66 -4.63
C ASP A 116 -21.41 -2.70 -5.41
N ALA A 117 -20.86 -1.72 -4.72
CA ALA A 117 -19.87 -0.79 -5.24
C ALA A 117 -18.77 -0.54 -4.20
N PRO A 118 -17.50 -0.34 -4.63
CA PRO A 118 -16.42 -0.06 -3.70
C PRO A 118 -16.65 1.27 -2.97
N THR A 119 -16.23 1.33 -1.70
CA THR A 119 -16.20 2.57 -0.92
C THR A 119 -14.82 3.21 -0.98
N ILE A 120 -14.77 4.53 -0.78
CA ILE A 120 -13.51 5.28 -0.62
C ILE A 120 -13.54 6.07 0.69
N GLU A 121 -12.45 6.00 1.42
CA GLU A 121 -12.23 6.74 2.66
C GLU A 121 -10.88 7.48 2.57
N PHE A 122 -10.80 8.61 3.30
CA PHE A 122 -9.53 9.29 3.55
C PHE A 122 -9.20 9.27 5.04
N SER A 123 -7.92 9.13 5.36
CA SER A 123 -7.38 9.45 6.68
C SER A 123 -6.30 10.50 6.54
N TYR A 124 -6.23 11.41 7.51
CA TYR A 124 -5.10 12.32 7.61
C TYR A 124 -3.85 11.56 8.04
N LYS A 125 -2.85 11.51 7.17
CA LYS A 125 -1.57 10.85 7.47
C LYS A 125 -0.81 11.65 8.52
N ASN A 126 -1.06 11.33 9.77
CA ASN A 126 -0.44 11.98 10.92
C ASN A 126 -0.42 11.01 12.10
N ASP A 127 0.72 10.35 12.32
CA ASP A 127 0.91 9.35 13.38
C ASP A 127 0.58 9.89 14.77
N ASP A 128 0.92 11.17 15.06
CA ASP A 128 0.67 11.80 16.36
C ASP A 128 -0.82 11.96 16.67
N LEU A 129 -1.64 12.06 15.63
CA LEU A 129 -3.10 12.14 15.74
C LEU A 129 -3.79 10.77 15.54
N GLY A 130 -3.03 9.71 15.29
CA GLY A 130 -3.56 8.36 15.04
C GLY A 130 -4.28 8.23 13.71
N ASP A 131 -3.85 8.94 12.69
CA ASP A 131 -4.36 8.92 11.31
C ASP A 131 -5.89 9.04 11.24
N PRO A 132 -6.47 10.17 11.74
CA PRO A 132 -7.91 10.31 11.89
C PRO A 132 -8.63 10.27 10.54
N LEU A 133 -9.77 9.58 10.52
CA LEU A 133 -10.65 9.51 9.36
C LEU A 133 -11.17 10.90 8.99
N MET A 134 -11.18 11.23 7.71
CA MET A 134 -11.65 12.50 7.20
C MET A 134 -12.34 12.34 5.84
N ASN A 135 -13.08 13.36 5.44
CA ASN A 135 -13.62 13.45 4.09
C ASN A 135 -12.86 14.51 3.25
N SER A 136 -13.19 14.60 1.97
CA SER A 136 -12.52 15.54 1.04
C SER A 136 -12.65 17.00 1.45
N TYR A 137 -13.75 17.40 2.08
CA TYR A 137 -13.93 18.78 2.54
C TYR A 137 -13.00 19.14 3.70
N HIS A 138 -12.72 18.20 4.59
CA HIS A 138 -11.72 18.37 5.64
C HIS A 138 -10.32 18.53 5.04
N ALA A 139 -9.97 17.72 4.05
CA ALA A 139 -8.69 17.81 3.34
C ALA A 139 -8.50 19.18 2.67
N LEU A 140 -9.55 19.69 2.03
CA LEU A 140 -9.54 21.04 1.43
C LEU A 140 -9.41 22.15 2.48
N ALA A 141 -10.19 22.08 3.55
CA ALA A 141 -10.16 23.06 4.63
C ALA A 141 -8.78 23.15 5.31
N LEU A 142 -8.11 22.00 5.48
CA LEU A 142 -6.77 21.92 6.04
C LEU A 142 -5.65 22.15 5.00
N LYS A 143 -6.01 22.40 3.73
CA LYS A 143 -5.07 22.63 2.62
C LYS A 143 -4.08 21.47 2.42
N LEU A 144 -4.52 20.24 2.66
CA LEU A 144 -3.69 19.05 2.49
C LEU A 144 -3.55 18.66 1.01
N ALA A 145 -4.56 18.97 0.21
CA ALA A 145 -4.60 18.79 -1.24
C ALA A 145 -5.57 19.78 -1.88
N THR A 146 -5.43 20.05 -3.17
CA THR A 146 -6.40 20.80 -3.96
C THR A 146 -7.57 19.92 -4.39
N GLN A 147 -8.65 20.53 -4.90
CA GLN A 147 -9.79 19.77 -5.44
C GLN A 147 -9.36 18.90 -6.63
N GLU A 148 -8.56 19.46 -7.53
CA GLU A 148 -8.03 18.77 -8.70
C GLU A 148 -7.17 17.56 -8.29
N GLU A 149 -6.32 17.72 -7.27
CA GLU A 149 -5.52 16.62 -6.72
C GLU A 149 -6.40 15.54 -6.12
N ILE A 150 -7.42 15.91 -5.34
CA ILE A 150 -8.37 14.96 -4.74
C ILE A 150 -9.13 14.19 -5.82
N ASP A 151 -9.61 14.87 -6.86
CA ASP A 151 -10.36 14.24 -7.94
C ASP A 151 -9.48 13.26 -8.74
N LEU A 152 -8.23 13.64 -8.99
CA LEU A 152 -7.26 12.78 -9.65
C LEU A 152 -6.89 11.56 -8.79
N ILE A 153 -6.66 11.76 -7.49
CA ILE A 153 -6.39 10.68 -6.52
C ILE A 153 -7.56 9.69 -6.49
N LYS A 154 -8.80 10.17 -6.41
CA LYS A 154 -9.99 9.30 -6.46
C LYS A 154 -10.05 8.49 -7.77
N LYS A 155 -9.81 9.16 -8.90
CA LYS A 155 -9.79 8.50 -10.22
C LYS A 155 -8.75 7.38 -10.25
N TYR A 156 -7.53 7.64 -9.80
CA TYR A 156 -6.47 6.63 -9.76
C TYR A 156 -6.79 5.52 -8.76
N ALA A 157 -7.29 5.85 -7.57
CA ALA A 157 -7.60 4.85 -6.55
C ALA A 157 -8.66 3.84 -7.04
N PHE A 158 -9.72 4.29 -7.71
CA PHE A 158 -10.72 3.38 -8.29
C PHE A 158 -10.15 2.58 -9.47
N ALA A 159 -9.34 3.19 -10.33
CA ALA A 159 -8.67 2.46 -11.42
C ALA A 159 -7.72 1.37 -10.88
N VAL A 160 -6.95 1.70 -9.83
CA VAL A 160 -6.11 0.73 -9.12
C VAL A 160 -6.95 -0.40 -8.54
N ASN A 161 -8.11 -0.08 -7.91
CA ASN A 161 -9.00 -1.09 -7.37
C ASN A 161 -9.46 -2.10 -8.45
N ASP A 162 -9.94 -1.60 -9.58
CA ASP A 162 -10.45 -2.47 -10.65
C ASP A 162 -9.34 -3.38 -11.20
N LEU A 163 -8.15 -2.83 -11.41
CA LEU A 163 -7.00 -3.58 -11.91
C LEU A 163 -6.52 -4.62 -10.88
N LEU A 164 -6.34 -4.22 -9.62
CA LEU A 164 -5.87 -5.12 -8.56
C LEU A 164 -6.88 -6.26 -8.30
N ARG A 165 -8.17 -5.96 -8.29
CA ARG A 165 -9.21 -7.01 -8.18
C ARG A 165 -9.07 -8.03 -9.31
N GLY A 166 -8.85 -7.56 -10.53
CA GLY A 166 -8.63 -8.43 -11.68
C GLY A 166 -7.37 -9.29 -11.56
N PHE A 167 -6.27 -8.71 -11.08
CA PHE A 167 -5.02 -9.45 -10.87
C PHE A 167 -5.15 -10.49 -9.75
N MET A 168 -5.74 -10.11 -8.61
CA MET A 168 -5.91 -11.00 -7.46
C MET A 168 -6.89 -12.14 -7.76
N LYS A 169 -7.97 -11.86 -8.48
CA LYS A 169 -8.97 -12.87 -8.87
C LYS A 169 -8.35 -14.00 -9.71
N LYS A 170 -7.44 -13.67 -10.63
CA LYS A 170 -6.73 -14.66 -11.44
C LYS A 170 -5.93 -15.67 -10.62
N ILE A 171 -5.44 -15.25 -9.46
CA ILE A 171 -4.64 -16.08 -8.56
C ILE A 171 -5.43 -16.64 -7.36
N GLY A 172 -6.77 -16.57 -7.43
CA GLY A 172 -7.66 -17.12 -6.40
C GLY A 172 -7.62 -16.35 -5.08
N ILE A 173 -7.47 -15.01 -5.15
CA ILE A 173 -7.45 -14.13 -3.99
C ILE A 173 -8.55 -13.07 -4.13
N ASP A 174 -9.33 -12.88 -3.07
CA ASP A 174 -10.23 -11.75 -2.92
C ASP A 174 -9.49 -10.55 -2.35
N LEU A 175 -9.51 -9.43 -3.09
CA LEU A 175 -9.05 -8.14 -2.61
C LEU A 175 -10.15 -7.50 -1.76
N VAL A 176 -9.99 -7.57 -0.45
CA VAL A 176 -11.00 -7.10 0.52
C VAL A 176 -11.00 -5.59 0.62
N ASP A 177 -9.88 -5.04 1.00
CA ASP A 177 -9.62 -3.61 1.07
C ASP A 177 -8.11 -3.34 0.98
N PHE A 178 -7.76 -2.08 0.77
CA PHE A 178 -6.36 -1.66 0.75
C PHE A 178 -6.22 -0.17 0.99
N LYS A 179 -5.03 0.21 1.41
CA LYS A 179 -4.59 1.59 1.61
C LYS A 179 -3.58 1.96 0.53
N LEU A 180 -3.78 3.13 -0.09
CA LEU A 180 -2.84 3.76 -1.02
C LEU A 180 -2.36 5.10 -0.46
N GLU A 181 -1.15 5.47 -0.87
CA GLU A 181 -0.63 6.82 -0.70
C GLU A 181 -0.19 7.37 -2.06
N PHE A 182 -0.37 8.66 -2.25
CA PHE A 182 0.02 9.37 -3.47
C PHE A 182 1.04 10.45 -3.14
N GLY A 183 1.88 10.75 -4.09
CA GLY A 183 2.88 11.80 -3.95
C GLY A 183 2.98 12.67 -5.19
N LYS A 184 3.59 13.83 -5.02
CA LYS A 184 3.91 14.77 -6.11
C LYS A 184 5.39 14.70 -6.43
N THR A 185 5.73 14.47 -7.67
CA THR A 185 7.09 14.62 -8.20
C THR A 185 7.49 16.09 -8.25
N SER A 186 8.76 16.39 -8.55
CA SER A 186 9.29 17.74 -8.59
C SER A 186 8.57 18.66 -9.60
N ASP A 187 7.99 18.10 -10.64
CA ASP A 187 7.19 18.82 -11.65
C ASP A 187 5.69 18.94 -11.29
N GLY A 188 5.28 18.46 -10.11
CA GLY A 188 3.89 18.49 -9.64
C GLY A 188 3.00 17.35 -10.09
N THR A 189 3.52 16.37 -10.81
CA THR A 189 2.77 15.20 -11.25
C THR A 189 2.40 14.33 -10.07
N ILE A 190 1.11 13.98 -9.95
CA ILE A 190 0.62 13.01 -8.95
C ILE A 190 0.91 11.59 -9.43
N VAL A 191 1.55 10.81 -8.58
CA VAL A 191 1.85 9.39 -8.82
C VAL A 191 1.47 8.55 -7.60
N LEU A 192 1.14 7.27 -7.85
CA LEU A 192 0.98 6.29 -6.79
C LEU A 192 2.35 6.02 -6.15
N ALA A 193 2.42 6.11 -4.84
CA ALA A 193 3.62 5.91 -4.05
C ALA A 193 3.42 4.82 -3.00
N ASP A 194 4.24 4.80 -1.95
CA ASP A 194 4.25 3.83 -0.86
C ASP A 194 4.40 2.39 -1.37
N GLU A 195 3.52 1.49 -1.01
CA GLU A 195 3.56 0.08 -1.38
C GLU A 195 2.17 -0.50 -1.65
N ILE A 196 2.16 -1.63 -2.35
CA ILE A 196 1.00 -2.53 -2.50
C ILE A 196 1.48 -3.92 -2.08
N SER A 197 1.06 -4.35 -0.88
CA SER A 197 1.59 -5.56 -0.26
C SER A 197 0.58 -6.14 0.75
N PRO A 198 0.85 -7.31 1.33
CA PRO A 198 0.04 -7.84 2.42
C PRO A 198 0.01 -6.96 3.69
N ASP A 199 0.90 -5.96 3.79
CA ASP A 199 0.87 -4.95 4.85
C ASP A 199 -0.21 -3.88 4.65
N THR A 200 -0.51 -3.55 3.39
CA THR A 200 -1.44 -2.49 3.00
C THR A 200 -2.73 -2.99 2.39
N CYS A 201 -2.81 -4.28 2.07
CA CYS A 201 -3.99 -4.94 1.51
C CYS A 201 -4.49 -6.04 2.43
N ARG A 202 -5.82 -6.15 2.60
CA ARG A 202 -6.44 -7.38 3.07
C ARG A 202 -6.71 -8.30 1.89
N LEU A 203 -6.15 -9.49 1.97
CA LEU A 203 -6.15 -10.50 0.93
C LEU A 203 -6.68 -11.80 1.53
N TRP A 204 -7.81 -12.28 1.03
CA TRP A 204 -8.39 -13.53 1.49
C TRP A 204 -8.34 -14.57 0.38
N ASP A 205 -8.06 -15.81 0.75
CA ASP A 205 -8.21 -16.93 -0.19
C ASP A 205 -9.67 -17.02 -0.65
N GLU A 206 -9.89 -17.08 -1.97
CA GLU A 206 -11.23 -17.04 -2.56
C GLU A 206 -12.12 -18.21 -2.12
N GLN A 207 -11.53 -19.38 -1.88
CA GLN A 207 -12.28 -20.61 -1.58
C GLN A 207 -12.43 -20.82 -0.07
N THR A 208 -11.37 -20.58 0.70
CA THR A 208 -11.33 -20.89 2.13
C THR A 208 -11.61 -19.70 3.02
N HIS A 209 -11.54 -18.47 2.44
CA HIS A 209 -11.59 -17.19 3.16
C HIS A 209 -10.47 -17.01 4.20
N GLU A 210 -9.42 -17.81 4.07
CA GLU A 210 -8.24 -17.71 4.92
C GLU A 210 -7.53 -16.37 4.67
N LYS A 211 -7.09 -15.72 5.75
CA LYS A 211 -6.40 -14.44 5.67
C LYS A 211 -4.94 -14.64 5.23
N LEU A 212 -4.56 -13.98 4.13
CA LEU A 212 -3.23 -14.05 3.53
C LEU A 212 -2.48 -12.71 3.66
N ASP A 213 -2.69 -12.00 4.75
CA ASP A 213 -2.23 -10.64 4.96
C ASP A 213 -1.80 -10.37 6.42
N LYS A 214 -1.52 -9.11 6.72
CA LYS A 214 -1.06 -8.66 8.04
C LYS A 214 -2.06 -8.87 9.18
N ASP A 215 -3.32 -9.17 8.89
CA ASP A 215 -4.28 -9.49 9.95
C ASP A 215 -3.87 -10.73 10.75
N ARG A 216 -3.08 -11.65 10.16
CA ARG A 216 -2.48 -12.76 10.92
C ARG A 216 -1.60 -12.26 12.05
N PHE A 217 -0.81 -11.22 11.81
CA PHE A 217 0.01 -10.57 12.84
C PHE A 217 -0.85 -9.72 13.79
N ARG A 218 -1.78 -8.91 13.25
CA ARG A 218 -2.63 -8.04 14.07
C ARG A 218 -3.46 -8.81 15.09
N ARG A 219 -3.95 -10.01 14.72
CA ARG A 219 -4.91 -10.82 15.50
C ARG A 219 -4.27 -12.05 16.16
N ASP A 220 -2.94 -12.17 16.16
CA ASP A 220 -2.21 -13.31 16.74
C ASP A 220 -2.65 -14.68 16.19
N MET A 221 -2.94 -14.75 14.89
CA MET A 221 -3.42 -15.97 14.23
C MET A 221 -2.30 -16.97 13.90
N GLY A 222 -1.03 -16.53 13.94
CA GLY A 222 0.11 -17.32 13.47
C GLY A 222 0.17 -17.43 11.94
N GLY A 223 1.24 -18.02 11.43
CA GLY A 223 1.40 -18.30 10.00
C GLY A 223 1.49 -17.05 9.11
N ALA A 224 2.00 -15.93 9.63
CA ALA A 224 2.13 -14.70 8.84
C ALA A 224 3.17 -14.84 7.73
N GLU A 225 4.31 -15.46 8.02
CA GLU A 225 5.37 -15.72 7.04
C GLU A 225 4.85 -16.56 5.88
N GLU A 226 4.22 -17.69 6.19
CA GLU A 226 3.65 -18.62 5.19
C GLU A 226 2.56 -17.95 4.34
N ALA A 227 1.74 -17.09 4.94
CA ALA A 227 0.70 -16.34 4.23
C ALA A 227 1.31 -15.35 3.21
N TYR A 228 2.35 -14.62 3.59
CA TYR A 228 3.07 -13.70 2.70
C TYR A 228 3.77 -14.45 1.56
N GLU A 229 4.42 -15.57 1.87
CA GLU A 229 5.04 -16.45 0.87
C GLU A 229 4.02 -17.00 -0.13
N GLU A 230 2.85 -17.41 0.34
CA GLU A 230 1.78 -17.93 -0.52
C GLU A 230 1.25 -16.88 -1.49
N VAL A 231 1.00 -15.65 -1.04
CA VAL A 231 0.61 -14.55 -1.93
C VAL A 231 1.69 -14.29 -2.98
N MET A 232 2.95 -14.23 -2.56
CA MET A 232 4.08 -14.02 -3.46
C MET A 232 4.18 -15.15 -4.50
N ARG A 233 4.08 -16.40 -4.06
CA ARG A 233 4.13 -17.57 -4.94
C ARG A 233 3.04 -17.52 -6.00
N ARG A 234 1.79 -17.21 -5.61
CA ARG A 234 0.67 -17.10 -6.55
C ARG A 234 0.88 -15.94 -7.53
N LEU A 235 1.28 -14.77 -7.04
CA LEU A 235 1.46 -13.58 -7.87
C LEU A 235 2.59 -13.76 -8.90
N MET A 236 3.71 -14.37 -8.51
CA MET A 236 4.84 -14.61 -9.42
C MET A 236 4.60 -15.78 -10.38
N GLY A 237 3.69 -16.69 -10.06
CA GLY A 237 3.28 -17.77 -10.95
C GLY A 237 2.30 -17.35 -12.06
N ASP A 238 1.74 -16.15 -11.98
CA ASP A 238 0.79 -15.56 -12.97
C ASP A 238 1.53 -14.76 -14.09
N GLN A 239 2.83 -14.96 -14.26
CA GLN A 239 3.63 -14.26 -15.29
C GLN A 239 3.60 -14.98 -16.64
#